data_2e7bee214c516415f19f534005f9fa1f
#
_entry.id   2e7bee214c516415f19f534005f9fa1f
#
_cell.length_a   1.000
_cell.length_b   1.000
_cell.length_c   1.000
_cell.angle_alpha   90.00
_cell.angle_beta   90.00
_cell.angle_gamma   90.00
#
_symmetry.space_group_name_H-M   'P 1'
#
loop_
_entity.id
_entity.type
_entity.pdbx_description
1 polymer ?
#
loop_
_entity_poly.entity_id
_entity_poly.type
_entity_poly.pdbx_seq_one_letter_code
_entity_poly.pdbx_strand_id
1 'polypeptide(L)'
;INWTAEMTGKPVIDHWWQTETGWSIAGNFQNVGFFPIKPGSTGKPAPGFEVVVLDDEGKVLGEDEMGNLAVRLPLPPGCSSSIWNDDNRFHEAYLKRFKGFYDTSDAGIIDAEGYISVMSRTDDIINCAGHRISTGSIEEILTLHKDVAECAVVGVKDNIKGEVPLGLLVLNNETISLANSIINDTVKLVRDRLGPVASYKKSYIVSALPKTRSGKILRSTISKILNDQSYEIPPTIEDESALLVIEKIKYEIKS
;
A
#
# COMPACT_ATOMS: atom_id res chain seq x y z
N ILE A 1 -11.94 2.09 11.72
CA ILE A 1 -11.78 3.09 12.78
C ILE A 1 -13.16 3.45 13.35
N ASN A 2 -14.10 3.99 12.56
CA ASN A 2 -15.42 4.43 13.02
C ASN A 2 -16.20 3.31 13.71
N TRP A 3 -16.30 2.14 13.08
CA TRP A 3 -16.96 0.97 13.67
C TRP A 3 -16.36 0.58 15.05
N THR A 4 -15.05 0.58 15.16
CA THR A 4 -14.37 0.25 16.43
C THR A 4 -14.66 1.30 17.50
N ALA A 5 -14.64 2.59 17.13
CA ALA A 5 -14.95 3.68 18.03
C ALA A 5 -16.42 3.60 18.53
N GLU A 6 -17.36 3.29 17.65
CA GLU A 6 -18.78 3.10 17.98
C GLU A 6 -18.96 1.91 18.95
N MET A 7 -18.33 0.77 18.64
CA MET A 7 -18.47 -0.45 19.46
C MET A 7 -17.83 -0.33 20.84
N THR A 8 -16.73 0.41 20.96
CA THR A 8 -15.99 0.53 22.24
C THR A 8 -16.37 1.77 23.04
N GLY A 9 -17.02 2.76 22.42
CA GLY A 9 -17.25 4.07 23.01
C GLY A 9 -15.96 4.83 23.31
N LYS A 10 -14.86 4.48 22.64
CA LYS A 10 -13.53 5.08 22.83
C LYS A 10 -12.97 5.61 21.53
N PRO A 11 -12.16 6.69 21.56
CA PRO A 11 -11.46 7.16 20.37
C PRO A 11 -10.47 6.09 19.89
N VAL A 12 -10.42 5.88 18.58
CA VAL A 12 -9.40 5.02 17.94
C VAL A 12 -8.33 5.94 17.40
N ILE A 13 -7.12 5.78 17.93
CA ILE A 13 -5.95 6.57 17.52
C ILE A 13 -5.14 5.72 16.56
N ASP A 14 -4.97 6.21 15.35
CA ASP A 14 -4.06 5.64 14.37
C ASP A 14 -2.67 6.21 14.53
N HIS A 15 -1.65 5.49 14.02
CA HIS A 15 -0.27 5.94 14.02
C HIS A 15 0.51 5.31 12.88
N TRP A 16 1.58 5.98 12.46
CA TRP A 16 2.48 5.50 11.41
C TRP A 16 3.88 5.34 11.97
N TRP A 17 4.46 4.16 11.77
CA TRP A 17 5.80 3.82 12.21
C TRP A 17 6.44 2.78 11.30
N GLN A 18 7.75 2.62 11.42
CA GLN A 18 8.52 1.58 10.76
C GLN A 18 9.43 0.91 11.78
N THR A 19 9.86 -0.32 11.50
CA THR A 19 10.84 -1.03 12.34
C THR A 19 12.10 -0.20 12.51
N GLU A 20 12.53 0.45 11.45
CA GLU A 20 13.74 1.28 11.37
C GLU A 20 13.63 2.56 12.19
N THR A 21 12.44 3.06 12.44
CA THR A 21 12.26 4.28 13.25
C THR A 21 12.14 4.00 14.75
N GLY A 22 11.91 2.74 15.14
CA GLY A 22 11.83 2.31 16.55
C GLY A 22 10.65 2.90 17.33
N TRP A 23 9.99 3.90 16.79
CA TRP A 23 8.85 4.62 17.34
C TRP A 23 7.99 5.21 16.21
N SER A 24 6.80 5.69 16.57
CA SER A 24 5.87 6.31 15.62
C SER A 24 6.45 7.58 15.03
N ILE A 25 6.47 7.66 13.69
CA ILE A 25 6.82 8.86 12.92
C ILE A 25 5.71 9.90 13.04
N ALA A 26 4.46 9.43 13.03
CA ALA A 26 3.27 10.27 13.21
C ALA A 26 2.24 9.58 14.08
N GLY A 27 1.45 10.36 14.79
CA GLY A 27 0.41 9.88 15.67
C GLY A 27 -0.31 11.01 16.36
N ASN A 28 -1.21 10.68 17.30
CA ASN A 28 -1.86 11.63 18.19
C ASN A 28 -1.34 11.35 19.62
N PHE A 29 -0.37 12.15 20.06
CA PHE A 29 0.38 11.91 21.29
C PHE A 29 -0.23 12.70 22.46
N GLN A 30 -0.99 12.04 23.31
CA GLN A 30 -1.72 12.65 24.40
C GLN A 30 -0.85 13.53 25.33
N ASN A 31 0.41 13.15 25.54
CA ASN A 31 1.33 13.87 26.44
C ASN A 31 1.92 15.14 25.84
N VAL A 32 1.79 15.38 24.55
CA VAL A 32 2.30 16.59 23.86
C VAL A 32 1.18 17.45 23.28
N GLY A 33 -0.06 17.12 23.56
CA GLY A 33 -1.25 17.80 23.08
C GLY A 33 -2.12 16.88 22.25
N PHE A 34 -3.34 16.63 22.72
CA PHE A 34 -4.32 15.84 21.99
C PHE A 34 -5.06 16.76 21.02
N PHE A 35 -5.07 16.41 19.76
CA PHE A 35 -5.77 17.13 18.69
C PHE A 35 -6.89 16.27 18.09
N PRO A 36 -7.85 16.85 17.37
CA PRO A 36 -8.95 16.09 16.76
C PRO A 36 -8.46 14.90 15.94
N ILE A 37 -9.14 13.77 16.07
CA ILE A 37 -8.84 12.58 15.27
C ILE A 37 -9.54 12.73 13.92
N LYS A 38 -8.77 12.62 12.84
CA LYS A 38 -9.29 12.56 11.48
C LYS A 38 -9.26 11.10 11.00
N PRO A 39 -10.40 10.46 10.74
CA PRO A 39 -10.43 9.12 10.17
C PRO A 39 -9.64 9.05 8.85
N GLY A 40 -8.78 8.03 8.70
CA GLY A 40 -7.89 7.89 7.54
C GLY A 40 -6.56 8.65 7.64
N SER A 41 -6.37 9.45 8.70
CA SER A 41 -5.07 10.06 9.01
C SER A 41 -4.39 9.37 10.17
N THR A 42 -3.09 9.23 10.09
CA THR A 42 -2.23 8.75 11.18
C THR A 42 -1.90 9.82 12.21
N GLY A 43 -2.44 11.04 12.05
CA GLY A 43 -2.18 12.18 12.94
C GLY A 43 -1.07 13.09 12.39
N LYS A 44 -0.32 13.71 13.31
CA LYS A 44 0.75 14.67 13.00
C LYS A 44 2.13 14.09 13.31
N PRO A 45 3.22 14.67 12.75
CA PRO A 45 4.57 14.20 13.06
C PRO A 45 4.85 14.17 14.56
N ALA A 46 5.49 13.10 15.01
CA ALA A 46 5.99 13.02 16.38
C ALA A 46 7.13 14.03 16.61
N PRO A 47 7.33 14.49 17.85
CA PRO A 47 8.46 15.36 18.18
C PRO A 47 9.80 14.76 17.70
N GLY A 48 10.56 15.56 16.94
CA GLY A 48 11.84 15.17 16.36
C GLY A 48 11.75 14.66 14.91
N PHE A 49 10.55 14.36 14.38
CA PHE A 49 10.37 14.01 12.99
C PHE A 49 9.87 15.21 12.18
N GLU A 50 10.58 15.56 11.12
CA GLU A 50 10.14 16.51 10.11
C GLU A 50 9.73 15.75 8.86
N VAL A 51 8.43 15.48 8.72
CA VAL A 51 7.86 14.73 7.61
C VAL A 51 7.52 15.68 6.47
N VAL A 52 7.88 15.29 5.25
CA VAL A 52 7.56 16.02 4.02
C VAL A 52 7.02 15.06 2.96
N VAL A 53 6.33 15.61 1.97
CA VAL A 53 5.94 14.87 0.75
C VAL A 53 6.86 15.31 -0.38
N LEU A 54 7.45 14.36 -1.10
CA LEU A 54 8.37 14.60 -2.20
C LEU A 54 7.79 14.07 -3.53
N ASP A 55 8.08 14.76 -4.63
CA ASP A 55 7.92 14.19 -5.96
C ASP A 55 9.02 13.12 -6.23
N ASP A 56 9.01 12.53 -7.44
CA ASP A 56 9.99 11.51 -7.78
C ASP A 56 11.41 12.06 -8.02
N GLU A 57 11.55 13.37 -8.22
CA GLU A 57 12.80 14.13 -8.35
C GLU A 57 13.34 14.60 -6.99
N GLY A 58 12.58 14.44 -5.89
CA GLY A 58 12.97 14.81 -4.53
C GLY A 58 12.65 16.28 -4.17
N LYS A 59 11.79 16.94 -4.93
CA LYS A 59 11.28 18.27 -4.62
C LYS A 59 10.10 18.16 -3.65
N VAL A 60 10.08 19.03 -2.65
CA VAL A 60 8.97 19.09 -1.67
C VAL A 60 7.70 19.59 -2.38
N LEU A 61 6.64 18.81 -2.23
CA LEU A 61 5.30 19.11 -2.72
C LEU A 61 4.51 19.99 -1.73
N GLY A 62 3.42 20.57 -2.20
CA GLY A 62 2.49 21.36 -1.40
C GLY A 62 1.51 20.52 -0.58
N GLU A 63 0.59 21.22 0.09
CA GLU A 63 -0.50 20.63 0.86
C GLU A 63 -1.45 19.85 -0.07
N ASP A 64 -1.98 18.74 0.43
CA ASP A 64 -2.91 17.84 -0.28
C ASP A 64 -2.37 17.24 -1.60
N GLU A 65 -1.08 17.44 -1.91
CA GLU A 65 -0.43 16.79 -3.04
C GLU A 65 0.09 15.40 -2.64
N MET A 66 -0.22 14.39 -3.44
CA MET A 66 0.21 13.02 -3.21
C MET A 66 1.63 12.78 -3.73
N GLY A 67 2.50 12.28 -2.85
CA GLY A 67 3.89 11.97 -3.20
C GLY A 67 4.52 10.92 -2.30
N ASN A 68 5.84 10.89 -2.32
CA ASN A 68 6.64 10.02 -1.47
C ASN A 68 6.79 10.66 -0.08
N LEU A 69 6.35 9.97 0.96
CA LEU A 69 6.56 10.41 2.34
C LEU A 69 8.02 10.20 2.73
N ALA A 70 8.65 11.26 3.19
CA ALA A 70 10.05 11.23 3.59
C ALA A 70 10.27 12.00 4.90
N VAL A 71 11.31 11.65 5.64
CA VAL A 71 11.70 12.36 6.87
C VAL A 71 13.01 13.11 6.63
N ARG A 72 13.03 14.40 6.95
CA ARG A 72 14.25 15.20 6.85
C ARG A 72 15.30 14.72 7.83
N LEU A 73 16.53 14.61 7.35
CA LEU A 73 17.67 14.22 8.20
C LEU A 73 18.19 15.41 9.03
N PRO A 74 18.73 15.15 10.24
CA PRO A 74 18.97 13.85 10.85
C PRO A 74 17.70 13.23 11.46
N LEU A 75 17.63 11.91 11.44
CA LEU A 75 16.57 11.18 12.17
C LEU A 75 16.75 11.31 13.69
N PRO A 76 15.65 11.20 14.49
CA PRO A 76 15.73 11.11 15.94
C PRO A 76 16.64 9.97 16.43
N PRO A 77 17.27 10.11 17.61
CA PRO A 77 18.25 9.14 18.11
C PRO A 77 17.74 7.71 18.32
N GLY A 78 16.41 7.52 18.40
CA GLY A 78 15.80 6.19 18.52
C GLY A 78 15.70 5.40 17.22
N CYS A 79 16.01 6.03 16.08
CA CYS A 79 15.96 5.38 14.78
C CYS A 79 17.21 4.51 14.54
N SER A 80 17.06 3.48 13.68
CA SER A 80 18.18 2.68 13.23
C SER A 80 19.20 3.53 12.48
N SER A 81 20.47 3.30 12.77
CA SER A 81 21.59 3.94 12.06
C SER A 81 22.14 3.05 10.94
N SER A 82 21.80 1.77 10.93
CA SER A 82 22.33 0.78 9.97
C SER A 82 21.51 -0.51 9.99
N ILE A 83 21.81 -1.40 9.03
CA ILE A 83 21.42 -2.82 9.01
C ILE A 83 22.60 -3.64 9.52
N TRP A 84 22.35 -4.66 10.33
CA TRP A 84 23.39 -5.52 10.90
C TRP A 84 24.31 -6.08 9.81
N ASN A 85 25.60 -5.78 9.93
CA ASN A 85 26.67 -6.17 9.00
C ASN A 85 26.47 -5.70 7.53
N ASP A 86 25.60 -4.70 7.27
CA ASP A 86 25.33 -4.24 5.90
C ASP A 86 24.92 -2.75 5.86
N ASP A 87 25.86 -1.87 6.17
CA ASP A 87 25.67 -0.42 6.13
C ASP A 87 25.32 0.07 4.72
N ASN A 88 25.88 -0.57 3.68
CA ASN A 88 25.60 -0.20 2.29
C ASN A 88 24.13 -0.44 1.94
N ARG A 89 23.55 -1.54 2.39
CA ARG A 89 22.14 -1.83 2.17
C ARG A 89 21.24 -0.82 2.85
N PHE A 90 21.58 -0.38 4.06
CA PHE A 90 20.84 0.68 4.74
C PHE A 90 20.86 1.97 3.92
N HIS A 91 22.05 2.40 3.47
CA HIS A 91 22.22 3.59 2.66
C HIS A 91 21.43 3.50 1.33
N GLU A 92 21.57 2.40 0.60
CA GLU A 92 20.89 2.18 -0.68
C GLU A 92 19.36 2.16 -0.52
N ALA A 93 18.85 1.56 0.56
CA ALA A 93 17.42 1.40 0.77
C ALA A 93 16.73 2.69 1.23
N TYR A 94 17.41 3.50 2.07
CA TYR A 94 16.72 4.57 2.79
C TYR A 94 17.31 5.98 2.57
N LEU A 95 18.56 6.11 2.14
CA LEU A 95 19.25 7.41 2.10
C LEU A 95 19.69 7.87 0.71
N LYS A 96 19.69 6.97 -0.26
CA LYS A 96 20.24 7.24 -1.60
C LYS A 96 19.26 7.98 -2.50
N ARG A 97 17.99 7.61 -2.47
CA ARG A 97 16.99 8.10 -3.42
C ARG A 97 16.78 9.61 -3.31
N PHE A 98 16.62 10.12 -2.09
CA PHE A 98 16.34 11.51 -1.83
C PHE A 98 17.42 12.12 -0.94
N LYS A 99 18.30 12.93 -1.54
CA LYS A 99 19.41 13.56 -0.80
C LYS A 99 18.92 14.45 0.34
N GLY A 100 19.34 14.16 1.58
CA GLY A 100 18.96 14.91 2.78
C GLY A 100 17.67 14.42 3.44
N PHE A 101 17.11 13.32 2.95
CA PHE A 101 15.89 12.72 3.50
C PHE A 101 16.08 11.21 3.71
N TYR A 102 15.35 10.70 4.68
CA TYR A 102 15.12 9.26 4.84
C TYR A 102 13.87 8.90 4.02
N ASP A 103 14.04 8.00 3.04
CA ASP A 103 12.96 7.46 2.23
C ASP A 103 12.20 6.39 3.02
N THR A 104 10.95 6.68 3.37
CA THR A 104 10.12 5.71 4.08
C THR A 104 9.58 4.62 3.18
N SER A 105 9.69 4.78 1.86
CA SER A 105 9.03 3.97 0.84
C SER A 105 7.50 3.88 1.03
N ASP A 106 6.91 4.85 1.70
CA ASP A 106 5.47 5.04 1.82
C ASP A 106 5.04 6.25 0.98
N ALA A 107 3.83 6.21 0.43
CA ALA A 107 3.22 7.31 -0.30
C ALA A 107 2.03 7.85 0.49
N GLY A 108 1.83 9.17 0.42
CA GLY A 108 0.73 9.80 1.13
C GLY A 108 0.64 11.29 0.87
N ILE A 109 -0.16 11.95 1.67
CA ILE A 109 -0.41 13.40 1.64
C ILE A 109 -0.23 14.00 3.02
N ILE A 110 0.03 15.31 3.07
CA ILE A 110 -0.05 16.13 4.28
C ILE A 110 -1.06 17.24 3.99
N ASP A 111 -2.12 17.31 4.79
CA ASP A 111 -3.13 18.35 4.61
C ASP A 111 -2.69 19.72 5.17
N ALA A 112 -3.47 20.77 4.88
CA ALA A 112 -3.22 22.14 5.34
C ALA A 112 -3.15 22.30 6.87
N GLU A 113 -3.68 21.37 7.63
CA GLU A 113 -3.59 21.35 9.09
C GLU A 113 -2.40 20.51 9.61
N GLY A 114 -1.61 19.91 8.72
CA GLY A 114 -0.43 19.10 9.03
C GLY A 114 -0.73 17.65 9.40
N TYR A 115 -1.93 17.14 9.08
CA TYR A 115 -2.25 15.73 9.26
C TYR A 115 -1.72 14.88 8.12
N ILE A 116 -1.10 13.77 8.46
CA ILE A 116 -0.51 12.83 7.51
C ILE A 116 -1.51 11.72 7.24
N SER A 117 -1.77 11.44 5.96
CA SER A 117 -2.50 10.26 5.50
C SER A 117 -1.57 9.39 4.67
N VAL A 118 -1.24 8.22 5.20
CA VAL A 118 -0.43 7.21 4.50
C VAL A 118 -1.37 6.40 3.61
N MET A 119 -1.14 6.44 2.30
CA MET A 119 -2.04 5.82 1.33
C MET A 119 -1.64 4.41 0.95
N SER A 120 -0.34 4.16 0.79
CA SER A 120 0.23 2.84 0.47
C SER A 120 1.76 2.88 0.49
N ARG A 121 2.37 1.72 0.24
CA ARG A 121 3.80 1.67 -0.12
C ARG A 121 4.00 2.29 -1.50
N THR A 122 5.17 2.87 -1.75
CA THR A 122 5.49 3.44 -3.08
C THR A 122 5.57 2.39 -4.16
N ASP A 123 5.95 1.16 -3.82
CA ASP A 123 5.96 -0.01 -4.70
C ASP A 123 4.56 -0.62 -4.93
N ASP A 124 3.56 -0.21 -4.16
CA ASP A 124 2.14 -0.57 -4.32
C ASP A 124 1.33 0.54 -5.03
N ILE A 125 1.98 1.63 -5.49
CA ILE A 125 1.34 2.66 -6.32
C ILE A 125 1.37 2.25 -7.78
N ILE A 126 0.23 2.28 -8.43
CA ILE A 126 0.06 2.00 -9.86
C ILE A 126 0.04 3.31 -10.62
N ASN A 127 0.98 3.48 -11.56
CA ASN A 127 1.05 4.68 -12.41
C ASN A 127 0.26 4.45 -13.71
N CYS A 128 -1.04 4.76 -13.67
CA CYS A 128 -1.95 4.53 -14.78
C CYS A 128 -2.24 5.82 -15.53
N ALA A 129 -1.74 5.94 -16.77
CA ALA A 129 -1.96 7.12 -17.62
C ALA A 129 -1.65 8.46 -16.92
N GLY A 130 -0.58 8.51 -16.11
CA GLY A 130 -0.18 9.69 -15.35
C GLY A 130 -0.88 9.88 -14.00
N HIS A 131 -1.83 9.01 -13.64
CA HIS A 131 -2.48 9.02 -12.34
C HIS A 131 -1.83 8.03 -11.39
N ARG A 132 -1.55 8.45 -10.17
CA ARG A 132 -1.05 7.60 -9.07
C ARG A 132 -2.24 6.99 -8.33
N ILE A 133 -2.43 5.69 -8.47
CA ILE A 133 -3.56 4.95 -7.90
C ILE A 133 -3.03 4.00 -6.83
N SER A 134 -3.54 4.13 -5.62
CA SER A 134 -3.23 3.22 -4.52
C SER A 134 -3.91 1.86 -4.72
N THR A 135 -3.15 0.78 -4.62
CA THR A 135 -3.71 -0.58 -4.59
C THR A 135 -4.68 -0.74 -3.43
N GLY A 136 -4.34 -0.20 -2.26
CA GLY A 136 -5.17 -0.24 -1.07
C GLY A 136 -6.54 0.40 -1.25
N SER A 137 -6.62 1.53 -1.97
CA SER A 137 -7.92 2.18 -2.24
C SER A 137 -8.85 1.31 -3.10
N ILE A 138 -8.29 0.54 -4.03
CA ILE A 138 -9.09 -0.41 -4.82
C ILE A 138 -9.46 -1.61 -3.95
N GLU A 139 -8.52 -2.16 -3.18
CA GLU A 139 -8.76 -3.31 -2.29
C GLU A 139 -9.85 -3.01 -1.25
N GLU A 140 -9.85 -1.81 -0.65
CA GLU A 140 -10.89 -1.37 0.27
C GLU A 140 -12.28 -1.45 -0.38
N ILE A 141 -12.41 -1.03 -1.64
CA ILE A 141 -13.66 -1.10 -2.37
C ILE A 141 -14.04 -2.55 -2.68
N LEU A 142 -13.08 -3.38 -3.09
CA LEU A 142 -13.32 -4.79 -3.40
C LEU A 142 -13.82 -5.57 -2.17
N THR A 143 -13.32 -5.26 -0.98
CA THR A 143 -13.77 -5.89 0.27
C THR A 143 -15.19 -5.52 0.69
N LEU A 144 -15.80 -4.49 0.08
CA LEU A 144 -17.23 -4.19 0.29
C LEU A 144 -18.16 -5.20 -0.38
N HIS A 145 -17.65 -6.00 -1.32
CA HIS A 145 -18.45 -7.03 -1.96
C HIS A 145 -18.58 -8.24 -1.04
N LYS A 146 -19.81 -8.60 -0.68
CA LYS A 146 -20.12 -9.64 0.33
C LYS A 146 -19.52 -11.02 0.05
N ASP A 147 -19.28 -11.33 -1.22
CA ASP A 147 -18.77 -12.63 -1.67
C ASP A 147 -17.23 -12.66 -1.82
N VAL A 148 -16.56 -11.52 -1.61
CA VAL A 148 -15.09 -11.43 -1.60
C VAL A 148 -14.59 -11.63 -0.18
N ALA A 149 -13.88 -12.73 0.06
CA ALA A 149 -13.27 -13.02 1.36
C ALA A 149 -11.96 -12.26 1.55
N GLU A 150 -11.12 -12.26 0.49
CA GLU A 150 -9.84 -11.56 0.47
C GLU A 150 -9.56 -11.04 -0.95
N CYS A 151 -8.75 -10.00 -1.06
CA CYS A 151 -8.31 -9.52 -2.35
C CYS A 151 -6.89 -8.96 -2.29
N ALA A 152 -6.25 -8.91 -3.45
CA ALA A 152 -5.02 -8.17 -3.68
C ALA A 152 -5.12 -7.46 -5.02
N VAL A 153 -4.57 -6.26 -5.10
CA VAL A 153 -4.46 -5.49 -6.34
C VAL A 153 -2.99 -5.23 -6.63
N VAL A 154 -2.60 -5.42 -7.87
CA VAL A 154 -1.23 -5.14 -8.33
C VAL A 154 -1.24 -4.43 -9.68
N GLY A 155 -0.20 -3.63 -9.94
CA GLY A 155 0.03 -3.04 -11.25
C GLY A 155 0.55 -4.08 -12.24
N VAL A 156 -0.08 -4.15 -13.41
CA VAL A 156 0.43 -4.91 -14.55
C VAL A 156 0.72 -3.98 -15.72
N LYS A 157 1.77 -4.26 -16.47
CA LYS A 157 2.19 -3.44 -17.62
C LYS A 157 1.11 -3.35 -18.68
N ASP A 158 0.88 -2.15 -19.16
CA ASP A 158 -0.02 -1.83 -20.27
C ASP A 158 0.72 -0.95 -21.29
N ASN A 159 0.62 -1.30 -22.57
CA ASN A 159 1.36 -0.62 -23.66
C ASN A 159 0.96 0.84 -23.86
N ILE A 160 -0.22 1.24 -23.41
CA ILE A 160 -0.77 2.60 -23.63
C ILE A 160 -0.73 3.41 -22.34
N LYS A 161 -1.05 2.78 -21.22
CA LYS A 161 -1.26 3.46 -19.93
C LYS A 161 -0.08 3.36 -18.96
N GLY A 162 0.99 2.66 -19.35
CA GLY A 162 2.12 2.32 -18.51
C GLY A 162 1.79 1.13 -17.60
N GLU A 163 0.92 1.33 -16.63
CA GLU A 163 0.39 0.26 -15.76
C GLU A 163 -1.13 0.35 -15.65
N VAL A 164 -1.76 -0.79 -15.40
CA VAL A 164 -3.18 -0.87 -15.06
C VAL A 164 -3.38 -1.79 -13.85
N PRO A 165 -4.34 -1.50 -12.97
CA PRO A 165 -4.63 -2.36 -11.83
C PRO A 165 -5.29 -3.67 -12.27
N LEU A 166 -4.82 -4.76 -11.68
CA LEU A 166 -5.37 -6.10 -11.81
C LEU A 166 -5.71 -6.64 -10.43
N GLY A 167 -6.94 -7.13 -10.26
CA GLY A 167 -7.42 -7.70 -9.02
C GLY A 167 -7.24 -9.23 -8.97
N LEU A 168 -6.88 -9.73 -7.81
CA LEU A 168 -6.89 -11.13 -7.44
C LEU A 168 -7.91 -11.29 -6.31
N LEU A 169 -8.91 -12.14 -6.48
CA LEU A 169 -10.03 -12.28 -5.55
C LEU A 169 -10.08 -13.70 -5.00
N VAL A 170 -10.11 -13.83 -3.69
CA VAL A 170 -10.48 -15.06 -3.01
C VAL A 170 -11.95 -14.96 -2.64
N LEU A 171 -12.78 -15.87 -3.12
CA LEU A 171 -14.21 -15.86 -2.85
C LEU A 171 -14.56 -16.70 -1.63
N ASN A 172 -15.70 -16.40 -1.03
CA ASN A 172 -16.33 -17.29 -0.06
C ASN A 172 -16.71 -18.61 -0.76
N ASN A 173 -16.47 -19.76 -0.10
CA ASN A 173 -16.61 -21.10 -0.69
C ASN A 173 -18.00 -21.38 -1.30
N GLU A 174 -19.05 -20.73 -0.81
CA GLU A 174 -20.43 -20.92 -1.27
C GLU A 174 -20.74 -20.23 -2.61
N THR A 175 -19.87 -19.33 -3.08
CA THR A 175 -20.15 -18.42 -4.20
C THR A 175 -19.30 -18.64 -5.45
N ILE A 176 -18.47 -19.68 -5.48
CA ILE A 176 -17.59 -19.98 -6.63
C ILE A 176 -18.35 -20.17 -7.95
N SER A 177 -19.59 -20.70 -7.88
CA SER A 177 -20.46 -20.85 -9.06
C SER A 177 -20.89 -19.51 -9.70
N LEU A 178 -20.76 -18.40 -8.98
CA LEU A 178 -21.11 -17.04 -9.41
C LEU A 178 -19.88 -16.20 -9.85
N ALA A 179 -18.74 -16.85 -10.05
CA ALA A 179 -17.45 -16.21 -10.30
C ALA A 179 -17.50 -15.06 -11.33
N ASN A 180 -18.08 -15.29 -12.50
CA ASN A 180 -18.16 -14.29 -13.56
C ASN A 180 -19.04 -13.08 -13.18
N SER A 181 -20.13 -13.30 -12.45
CA SER A 181 -20.97 -12.20 -11.96
C SER A 181 -20.19 -11.35 -10.96
N ILE A 182 -19.51 -11.99 -10.01
CA ILE A 182 -18.73 -11.31 -8.98
C ILE A 182 -17.60 -10.47 -9.59
N ILE A 183 -16.91 -10.99 -10.61
CA ILE A 183 -15.89 -10.21 -11.34
C ILE A 183 -16.51 -8.94 -11.95
N ASN A 184 -17.65 -9.06 -12.62
CA ASN A 184 -18.32 -7.91 -13.24
C ASN A 184 -18.80 -6.90 -12.19
N ASP A 185 -19.35 -7.39 -11.09
CA ASP A 185 -19.85 -6.56 -9.99
C ASP A 185 -18.71 -5.80 -9.31
N THR A 186 -17.55 -6.45 -9.09
CA THR A 186 -16.37 -5.80 -8.51
C THR A 186 -15.77 -4.74 -9.45
N VAL A 187 -15.70 -4.99 -10.76
CA VAL A 187 -15.26 -3.99 -11.74
C VAL A 187 -16.21 -2.78 -11.75
N LYS A 188 -17.51 -3.02 -11.72
CA LYS A 188 -18.50 -1.95 -11.64
C LYS A 188 -18.37 -1.16 -10.33
N LEU A 189 -18.23 -1.84 -9.20
CA LEU A 189 -18.09 -1.22 -7.88
C LEU A 189 -16.89 -0.28 -7.81
N VAL A 190 -15.71 -0.71 -8.31
CA VAL A 190 -14.52 0.15 -8.38
C VAL A 190 -14.75 1.35 -9.29
N ARG A 191 -15.36 1.14 -10.46
CA ARG A 191 -15.67 2.22 -11.40
C ARG A 191 -16.62 3.26 -10.80
N ASP A 192 -17.66 2.81 -10.06
CA ASP A 192 -18.66 3.69 -9.46
C ASP A 192 -18.07 4.49 -8.29
N ARG A 193 -17.08 3.96 -7.57
CA ARG A 193 -16.48 4.57 -6.37
C ARG A 193 -15.24 5.43 -6.67
N LEU A 194 -14.31 4.96 -7.50
CA LEU A 194 -13.06 5.66 -7.87
C LEU A 194 -13.15 6.34 -9.23
N GLY A 195 -14.18 6.04 -10.01
CA GLY A 195 -14.32 6.56 -11.36
C GLY A 195 -13.50 5.79 -12.41
N PRO A 196 -13.69 6.13 -13.70
CA PRO A 196 -13.01 5.45 -14.82
C PRO A 196 -11.50 5.69 -14.86
N VAL A 197 -11.00 6.68 -14.13
CA VAL A 197 -9.56 6.99 -14.00
C VAL A 197 -8.78 5.82 -13.41
N ALA A 198 -9.39 5.05 -12.50
CA ALA A 198 -8.77 3.86 -11.90
C ALA A 198 -8.41 2.80 -12.93
N SER A 199 -9.04 2.81 -14.12
CA SER A 199 -8.79 1.84 -15.20
C SER A 199 -8.87 0.37 -14.78
N TYR A 200 -9.56 0.08 -13.68
CA TYR A 200 -9.77 -1.27 -13.19
C TYR A 200 -10.76 -2.01 -14.08
N LYS A 201 -10.29 -3.01 -14.79
CA LYS A 201 -11.07 -3.71 -15.81
C LYS A 201 -11.10 -5.23 -15.65
N LYS A 202 -10.19 -5.79 -14.86
CA LYS A 202 -9.98 -7.23 -14.82
C LYS A 202 -9.67 -7.70 -13.41
N SER A 203 -10.34 -8.78 -13.02
CA SER A 203 -10.04 -9.55 -11.82
C SER A 203 -9.90 -11.02 -12.17
N TYR A 204 -9.11 -11.73 -11.39
CA TYR A 204 -9.01 -13.20 -11.45
C TYR A 204 -9.37 -13.80 -10.10
N ILE A 205 -10.06 -14.94 -10.13
CA ILE A 205 -10.35 -15.66 -8.92
C ILE A 205 -9.20 -16.61 -8.64
N VAL A 206 -8.74 -16.60 -7.41
CA VAL A 206 -7.65 -17.43 -6.91
C VAL A 206 -8.11 -18.22 -5.70
N SER A 207 -7.54 -19.41 -5.50
CA SER A 207 -7.83 -20.23 -4.32
C SER A 207 -7.21 -19.66 -3.04
N ALA A 208 -6.06 -19.00 -3.15
CA ALA A 208 -5.36 -18.34 -2.06
C ALA A 208 -4.45 -17.24 -2.61
N LEU A 209 -4.15 -16.24 -1.79
CA LEU A 209 -3.15 -15.21 -2.06
C LEU A 209 -1.80 -15.62 -1.46
N PRO A 210 -0.67 -15.42 -2.18
CA PRO A 210 0.66 -15.59 -1.60
C PRO A 210 0.86 -14.64 -0.40
N LYS A 211 1.15 -15.21 0.77
CA LYS A 211 1.32 -14.48 2.04
C LYS A 211 2.57 -14.92 2.77
N THR A 212 3.06 -14.04 3.65
CA THR A 212 4.01 -14.43 4.67
C THR A 212 3.30 -15.19 5.80
N ARG A 213 4.07 -15.91 6.65
CA ARG A 213 3.54 -16.58 7.85
C ARG A 213 2.84 -15.63 8.83
N SER A 214 3.11 -14.33 8.76
CA SER A 214 2.42 -13.30 9.54
C SER A 214 1.15 -12.76 8.86
N GLY A 215 0.75 -13.33 7.71
CA GLY A 215 -0.46 -12.94 6.96
C GLY A 215 -0.30 -11.76 6.01
N LYS A 216 0.91 -11.22 5.83
CA LYS A 216 1.15 -10.10 4.90
C LYS A 216 1.16 -10.61 3.46
N ILE A 217 0.32 -10.04 2.59
CA ILE A 217 0.26 -10.35 1.16
C ILE A 217 1.57 -9.94 0.47
N LEU A 218 2.12 -10.83 -0.36
CA LEU A 218 3.38 -10.64 -1.10
C LEU A 218 3.14 -9.94 -2.45
N ARG A 219 2.59 -8.68 -2.43
CA ARG A 219 2.22 -7.93 -3.65
C ARG A 219 3.38 -7.75 -4.62
N SER A 220 4.56 -7.41 -4.09
CA SER A 220 5.77 -7.25 -4.92
C SER A 220 6.12 -8.53 -5.69
N THR A 221 6.03 -9.71 -5.05
CA THR A 221 6.27 -11.00 -5.71
C THR A 221 5.19 -11.29 -6.76
N ILE A 222 3.92 -11.06 -6.43
CA ILE A 222 2.79 -11.20 -7.37
C ILE A 222 2.99 -10.31 -8.59
N SER A 223 3.30 -9.02 -8.38
CA SER A 223 3.55 -8.06 -9.46
C SER A 223 4.70 -8.50 -10.38
N LYS A 224 5.82 -8.95 -9.80
CA LYS A 224 6.97 -9.45 -10.57
C LYS A 224 6.60 -10.65 -11.44
N ILE A 225 5.85 -11.62 -10.90
CA ILE A 225 5.38 -12.78 -11.66
C ILE A 225 4.51 -12.35 -12.83
N LEU A 226 3.49 -11.51 -12.59
CA LEU A 226 2.55 -11.09 -13.64
C LEU A 226 3.20 -10.21 -14.71
N ASN A 227 4.26 -9.47 -14.34
CA ASN A 227 5.03 -8.64 -15.26
C ASN A 227 6.25 -9.34 -15.89
N ASP A 228 6.37 -10.68 -15.70
CA ASP A 228 7.47 -11.49 -16.26
C ASP A 228 8.86 -11.02 -15.82
N GLN A 229 8.97 -10.58 -14.59
CA GLN A 229 10.22 -10.15 -13.97
C GLN A 229 10.82 -11.28 -13.12
N SER A 230 12.15 -11.27 -12.96
CA SER A 230 12.80 -12.18 -12.04
C SER A 230 12.40 -11.90 -10.60
N TYR A 231 12.16 -12.95 -9.82
CA TYR A 231 11.85 -12.83 -8.40
C TYR A 231 12.54 -13.95 -7.61
N GLU A 232 12.75 -13.67 -6.35
CA GLU A 232 13.18 -14.67 -5.37
C GLU A 232 11.98 -15.04 -4.50
N ILE A 233 11.86 -16.30 -4.14
CA ILE A 233 10.82 -16.75 -3.21
C ILE A 233 11.20 -16.26 -1.81
N PRO A 234 10.38 -15.39 -1.18
CA PRO A 234 10.69 -14.91 0.15
C PRO A 234 10.74 -16.06 1.17
N PRO A 235 11.78 -16.17 2.00
CA PRO A 235 11.89 -17.27 2.98
C PRO A 235 10.80 -17.23 4.05
N THR A 236 10.05 -16.14 4.12
CA THR A 236 8.92 -15.93 5.03
C THR A 236 7.58 -16.37 4.46
N ILE A 237 7.53 -16.86 3.20
CA ILE A 237 6.29 -17.31 2.58
C ILE A 237 5.67 -18.46 3.40
N GLU A 238 4.35 -18.42 3.52
CA GLU A 238 3.58 -19.44 4.23
C GLU A 238 3.40 -20.71 3.37
N ASP A 239 2.98 -20.53 2.11
CA ASP A 239 2.74 -21.60 1.15
C ASP A 239 3.19 -21.17 -0.25
N GLU A 240 4.23 -21.84 -0.75
CA GLU A 240 4.78 -21.59 -2.09
C GLU A 240 3.80 -22.02 -3.20
N SER A 241 2.88 -22.94 -2.94
CA SER A 241 1.91 -23.39 -3.95
C SER A 241 0.99 -22.28 -4.43
N ALA A 242 0.76 -21.25 -3.61
CA ALA A 242 0.00 -20.09 -3.99
C ALA A 242 0.65 -19.30 -5.16
N LEU A 243 1.97 -19.36 -5.32
CA LEU A 243 2.67 -18.74 -6.46
C LEU A 243 2.35 -19.42 -7.77
N LEU A 244 2.11 -20.77 -7.77
CA LEU A 244 1.74 -21.51 -8.98
C LEU A 244 0.40 -21.06 -9.56
N VAL A 245 -0.52 -20.61 -8.71
CA VAL A 245 -1.80 -20.02 -9.14
C VAL A 245 -1.56 -18.72 -9.90
N ILE A 246 -0.66 -17.87 -9.38
CA ILE A 246 -0.30 -16.59 -10.04
C ILE A 246 0.42 -16.83 -11.36
N GLU A 247 1.29 -17.83 -11.44
CA GLU A 247 1.97 -18.21 -12.69
C GLU A 247 0.97 -18.63 -13.78
N LYS A 248 -0.10 -19.35 -13.43
CA LYS A 248 -1.17 -19.70 -14.40
C LYS A 248 -1.86 -18.45 -14.94
N ILE A 249 -2.21 -17.50 -14.08
CA ILE A 249 -2.85 -16.24 -14.48
C ILE A 249 -1.95 -15.46 -15.43
N LYS A 250 -0.63 -15.43 -15.21
CA LYS A 250 0.32 -14.80 -16.12
C LYS A 250 0.17 -15.30 -17.56
N TYR A 251 0.00 -16.61 -17.76
CA TYR A 251 -0.20 -17.17 -19.09
C TYR A 251 -1.55 -16.76 -19.71
N GLU A 252 -2.62 -16.65 -18.90
CA GLU A 252 -3.93 -16.19 -19.35
C GLU A 252 -3.96 -14.71 -19.75
N ILE A 253 -3.11 -13.87 -19.12
CA ILE A 253 -3.01 -12.45 -19.48
C ILE A 253 -2.34 -12.26 -20.84
N LYS A 254 -1.40 -13.15 -21.21
CA LYS A 254 -0.61 -13.06 -22.43
C LYS A 254 -1.29 -13.73 -23.64
N SER A 255 -2.29 -14.57 -23.41
CA SER A 255 -3.09 -15.23 -24.47
C SER A 255 -4.21 -14.33 -24.98
#